data_9784cbfea0f6cf7fec33f367b4a55b10
#
_entry.id   9784cbfea0f6cf7fec33f367b4a55b10
#
_cell.length_a   1.000
_cell.length_b   1.000
_cell.length_c   1.000
_cell.angle_alpha   90.00
_cell.angle_beta   90.00
_cell.angle_gamma   90.00
#
_symmetry.space_group_name_H-M   'P 1'
#
loop_
_entity.id
_entity.type
_entity.pdbx_description
1 polymer ?
#
loop_
_entity_poly.entity_id
_entity_poly.type
_entity_poly.pdbx_seq_one_letter_code
_entity_poly.pdbx_strand_id
1 'polypeptide(L)'
;VLLDKPVGGLPSNDGVGRHPVYINGDRLVTFAKMVGGIDDENILEMLRTAKGFRKLVHSVGVSIVGDLPDKGVTFTLGFSGELGSGGSRNSMKITTDGTEHIMVMDEQQWSDSDETPQEFLFELVKPKDIATATVKLYLNDGYTVPEVDPDPPVAFDTPAYGEMIARSCLSTGNNIRIKRVLQQLRDGKPTTIAFLGGSITQGAGAVPSQEMCYARKTYEAICERYTPDHGAHVRYIKAGVGGTPCQLGIIRYDRDITRDGAVQPDLIIVEFAVNDEADETKGLMHESLIQKIWSAPNEPAVVMLFSVFANDWNLKDRLAPIGWRHELPMVNVLDAVSPQFRVGVGERSVITRRQYFYDVFHPS
;
A
#
# COMPACT_ATOMS: atom_id res chain seq x y z
N VAL A 1 4.10 18.14 -9.74
CA VAL A 1 3.10 17.40 -8.91
C VAL A 1 3.83 16.31 -8.16
N LEU A 2 3.61 16.21 -6.86
CA LEU A 2 4.22 15.15 -6.03
C LEU A 2 3.18 14.08 -5.64
N LEU A 3 1.95 14.50 -5.33
CA LEU A 3 0.84 13.63 -5.00
C LEU A 3 -0.37 14.02 -5.84
N ASP A 4 -1.09 13.05 -6.37
CA ASP A 4 -2.42 13.20 -7.00
C ASP A 4 -3.18 11.89 -6.78
N LYS A 5 -3.76 11.76 -5.57
CA LYS A 5 -4.29 10.48 -5.08
C LYS A 5 -5.52 10.68 -4.20
N PRO A 6 -6.41 9.67 -4.12
CA PRO A 6 -7.45 9.64 -3.11
C PRO A 6 -6.86 9.66 -1.69
N VAL A 7 -7.45 10.46 -0.81
CA VAL A 7 -7.18 10.47 0.62
C VAL A 7 -8.44 10.12 1.39
N GLY A 8 -8.33 9.26 2.38
CA GLY A 8 -9.49 8.78 3.15
C GLY A 8 -9.18 8.69 4.62
N GLY A 9 -10.12 9.13 5.45
CA GLY A 9 -9.93 9.17 6.90
C GLY A 9 -9.79 7.78 7.53
N LEU A 10 -8.64 7.50 8.15
CA LEU A 10 -8.55 6.43 9.12
C LEU A 10 -9.19 6.88 10.44
N PRO A 11 -9.96 6.01 11.12
CA PRO A 11 -10.58 6.36 12.38
C PRO A 11 -9.54 6.72 13.45
N SER A 12 -9.77 7.80 14.19
CA SER A 12 -9.00 8.18 15.36
C SER A 12 -9.92 8.31 16.59
N ASN A 13 -9.34 8.31 17.79
CA ASN A 13 -10.09 8.34 19.04
C ASN A 13 -10.89 9.63 19.24
N ASP A 14 -10.53 10.71 18.55
CA ASP A 14 -11.21 12.02 18.59
C ASP A 14 -12.29 12.16 17.49
N GLY A 15 -12.54 11.13 16.70
CA GLY A 15 -13.55 11.10 15.66
C GLY A 15 -13.16 11.80 14.36
N VAL A 16 -11.93 12.29 14.25
CA VAL A 16 -11.38 12.87 13.00
C VAL A 16 -10.83 11.77 12.10
N GLY A 17 -11.07 11.87 10.80
CA GLY A 17 -10.44 11.00 9.82
C GLY A 17 -9.04 11.51 9.49
N ARG A 18 -7.98 10.71 9.74
CA ARG A 18 -6.60 11.08 9.44
C ARG A 18 -6.02 10.25 8.31
N HIS A 19 -5.35 10.90 7.39
CA HIS A 19 -4.64 10.25 6.28
C HIS A 19 -3.20 10.77 6.21
N PRO A 20 -2.24 10.09 6.84
CA PRO A 20 -0.84 10.43 6.71
C PRO A 20 -0.24 9.84 5.44
N VAL A 21 0.49 10.65 4.69
CA VAL A 21 1.39 10.23 3.62
C VAL A 21 2.81 10.48 4.11
N TYR A 22 3.49 9.42 4.50
CA TYR A 22 4.85 9.52 5.03
C TYR A 22 5.85 9.81 3.93
N ILE A 23 6.67 10.85 4.16
CA ILE A 23 7.69 11.33 3.21
C ILE A 23 9.11 11.34 3.81
N ASN A 24 9.29 10.75 4.98
CA ASN A 24 10.57 10.74 5.71
C ASN A 24 11.63 9.83 5.04
N GLY A 25 12.89 10.16 5.29
CA GLY A 25 14.04 9.45 4.74
C GLY A 25 14.03 9.46 3.21
N ASP A 26 14.29 8.31 2.59
CA ASP A 26 14.31 8.17 1.14
C ASP A 26 12.93 8.16 0.47
N ARG A 27 11.84 8.25 1.24
CA ARG A 27 10.49 8.21 0.67
C ARG A 27 10.21 9.41 -0.22
N LEU A 28 10.53 10.63 0.25
CA LEU A 28 10.34 11.84 -0.54
C LEU A 28 11.19 11.83 -1.81
N VAL A 29 12.42 11.35 -1.72
CA VAL A 29 13.31 11.17 -2.87
C VAL A 29 12.73 10.17 -3.87
N THR A 30 12.23 9.04 -3.39
CA THR A 30 11.60 8.03 -4.25
C THR A 30 10.31 8.57 -4.89
N PHE A 31 9.52 9.34 -4.15
CA PHE A 31 8.36 10.04 -4.71
C PHE A 31 8.77 11.02 -5.82
N ALA A 32 9.78 11.85 -5.57
CA ALA A 32 10.28 12.83 -6.53
C ALA A 32 10.78 12.15 -7.82
N LYS A 33 11.49 11.04 -7.71
CA LYS A 33 11.89 10.21 -8.86
C LYS A 33 10.68 9.60 -9.58
N MET A 34 9.78 8.98 -8.82
CA MET A 34 8.68 8.19 -9.37
C MET A 34 7.59 9.05 -10.02
N VAL A 35 7.21 10.15 -9.35
CA VAL A 35 6.08 11.01 -9.76
C VAL A 35 6.57 12.24 -10.49
N GLY A 36 7.67 12.84 -10.04
CA GLY A 36 8.25 14.06 -10.61
C GLY A 36 9.26 13.84 -11.73
N GLY A 37 9.67 12.59 -11.99
CA GLY A 37 10.70 12.29 -13.00
C GLY A 37 12.05 12.95 -12.73
N ILE A 38 12.37 13.21 -11.45
CA ILE A 38 13.57 13.95 -11.06
C ILE A 38 14.76 13.00 -10.94
N ASP A 39 15.84 13.27 -11.67
CA ASP A 39 17.11 12.51 -11.65
C ASP A 39 18.28 13.36 -11.17
N ASP A 40 18.11 14.67 -11.00
CA ASP A 40 19.15 15.56 -10.47
C ASP A 40 19.45 15.23 -9.02
N GLU A 41 20.61 14.61 -8.77
CA GLU A 41 21.02 14.16 -7.43
C GLU A 41 21.19 15.32 -6.44
N ASN A 42 21.47 16.58 -6.90
CA ASN A 42 21.54 17.72 -6.01
C ASN A 42 20.15 18.09 -5.49
N ILE A 43 19.14 18.08 -6.35
CA ILE A 43 17.74 18.30 -5.96
C ILE A 43 17.28 17.20 -5.01
N LEU A 44 17.58 15.95 -5.34
CA LEU A 44 17.18 14.79 -4.55
C LEU A 44 17.82 14.79 -3.15
N GLU A 45 19.10 15.16 -3.05
CA GLU A 45 19.78 15.27 -1.76
C GLU A 45 19.18 16.38 -0.88
N MET A 46 18.76 17.49 -1.48
CA MET A 46 18.09 18.57 -0.74
C MET A 46 16.75 18.12 -0.15
N LEU A 47 16.04 17.20 -0.80
CA LEU A 47 14.77 16.67 -0.28
C LEU A 47 14.93 15.79 0.96
N ARG A 48 16.14 15.29 1.28
CA ARG A 48 16.40 14.41 2.42
C ARG A 48 16.39 15.13 3.75
N THR A 49 16.69 16.41 3.77
CA THR A 49 16.86 17.18 4.99
C THR A 49 15.90 18.36 5.07
N ALA A 50 15.50 18.75 6.28
CA ALA A 50 14.63 19.91 6.49
C ALA A 50 15.27 21.20 5.96
N LYS A 51 16.58 21.38 6.17
CA LYS A 51 17.33 22.55 5.67
C LYS A 51 17.38 22.56 4.14
N GLY A 52 17.65 21.42 3.52
CA GLY A 52 17.66 21.29 2.07
C GLY A 52 16.28 21.52 1.46
N PHE A 53 15.24 20.92 2.05
CA PHE A 53 13.85 21.09 1.63
C PHE A 53 13.46 22.59 1.62
N ARG A 54 13.70 23.32 2.71
CA ARG A 54 13.41 24.76 2.81
C ARG A 54 14.20 25.62 1.83
N LYS A 55 15.44 25.21 1.51
CA LYS A 55 16.25 25.89 0.49
C LYS A 55 15.75 25.63 -0.92
N LEU A 56 15.24 24.44 -1.18
CA LEU A 56 14.76 24.01 -2.50
C LEU A 56 13.34 24.50 -2.79
N VAL A 57 12.44 24.36 -1.81
CA VAL A 57 11.00 24.59 -1.98
C VAL A 57 10.63 26.00 -1.56
N HIS A 58 10.05 26.77 -2.47
CA HIS A 58 9.47 28.09 -2.23
C HIS A 58 8.12 27.96 -1.50
N SER A 59 7.25 27.08 -2.03
CA SER A 59 5.91 26.88 -1.49
C SER A 59 5.35 25.50 -1.81
N VAL A 60 4.37 25.09 -0.99
CA VAL A 60 3.58 23.87 -1.20
C VAL A 60 2.17 24.26 -1.59
N GLY A 61 1.76 23.87 -2.80
CA GLY A 61 0.38 24.02 -3.28
C GLY A 61 -0.41 22.77 -3.00
N VAL A 62 -1.60 22.93 -2.41
CA VAL A 62 -2.51 21.82 -2.11
C VAL A 62 -3.91 22.14 -2.61
N SER A 63 -4.48 21.24 -3.39
CA SER A 63 -5.89 21.28 -3.77
C SER A 63 -6.58 19.98 -3.41
N ILE A 64 -7.85 20.08 -3.04
CA ILE A 64 -8.67 18.93 -2.65
C ILE A 64 -10.01 19.00 -3.37
N VAL A 65 -10.42 17.87 -3.95
CA VAL A 65 -11.72 17.69 -4.60
C VAL A 65 -12.49 16.58 -3.88
N GLY A 66 -13.66 16.89 -3.37
CA GLY A 66 -14.53 15.92 -2.72
C GLY A 66 -15.84 16.52 -2.22
N ASP A 67 -16.87 15.70 -2.10
CA ASP A 67 -18.16 16.08 -1.51
C ASP A 67 -18.06 15.94 0.03
N LEU A 68 -17.39 16.91 0.65
CA LEU A 68 -17.19 16.94 2.10
C LEU A 68 -17.96 18.11 2.73
N PRO A 69 -18.35 18.01 4.02
CA PRO A 69 -19.00 19.11 4.71
C PRO A 69 -18.16 20.39 4.69
N ASP A 70 -18.81 21.54 4.76
CA ASP A 70 -18.24 22.91 4.65
C ASP A 70 -17.05 23.25 5.59
N LYS A 71 -16.62 22.32 6.45
CA LYS A 71 -15.48 22.54 7.35
C LYS A 71 -14.11 22.40 6.68
N GLY A 72 -14.09 21.90 5.43
CA GLY A 72 -12.86 21.69 4.68
C GLY A 72 -11.99 20.55 5.25
N VAL A 73 -10.78 20.47 4.73
CA VAL A 73 -9.74 19.54 5.18
C VAL A 73 -8.59 20.33 5.78
N THR A 74 -8.00 19.87 6.88
CA THR A 74 -6.76 20.45 7.37
C THR A 74 -5.58 19.67 6.76
N PHE A 75 -4.73 20.38 6.04
CA PHE A 75 -3.45 19.85 5.56
C PHE A 75 -2.34 20.29 6.52
N THR A 76 -1.45 19.36 6.87
CA THR A 76 -0.27 19.63 7.68
C THR A 76 0.98 19.09 7.00
N LEU A 77 1.98 19.97 6.82
CA LEU A 77 3.34 19.59 6.49
C LEU A 77 4.12 19.40 7.78
N GLY A 78 4.52 18.16 8.06
CA GLY A 78 5.25 17.77 9.27
C GLY A 78 6.73 17.51 9.01
N PHE A 79 7.57 17.91 9.96
CA PHE A 79 8.99 17.58 10.03
C PHE A 79 9.28 16.77 11.29
N SER A 80 10.27 15.89 11.24
CA SER A 80 10.79 15.22 12.43
C SER A 80 11.99 15.96 12.96
N GLY A 81 12.07 16.05 14.28
CA GLY A 81 13.24 16.51 14.99
C GLY A 81 14.20 15.38 15.35
N GLU A 82 15.18 15.68 16.18
CA GLU A 82 16.18 14.74 16.67
C GLU A 82 15.51 13.48 17.27
N LEU A 83 16.03 12.31 16.93
CA LEU A 83 15.47 11.00 17.31
C LEU A 83 14.02 10.76 16.86
N GLY A 84 13.56 11.47 15.82
CA GLY A 84 12.22 11.27 15.26
C GLY A 84 11.09 11.92 16.04
N SER A 85 11.37 12.82 16.99
CA SER A 85 10.36 13.52 17.80
C SER A 85 10.49 15.04 17.68
N GLY A 86 9.36 15.76 17.86
CA GLY A 86 9.36 17.19 18.17
C GLY A 86 9.69 18.16 17.03
N GLY A 87 9.52 17.78 15.77
CA GLY A 87 9.69 18.68 14.63
C GLY A 87 8.52 19.63 14.39
N SER A 88 8.71 20.60 13.49
CA SER A 88 7.69 21.57 13.11
C SER A 88 6.49 20.94 12.43
N ARG A 89 5.32 21.49 12.66
CA ARG A 89 4.05 21.10 12.04
C ARG A 89 3.32 22.36 11.57
N ASN A 90 3.35 22.60 10.28
CA ASN A 90 2.71 23.78 9.67
C ASN A 90 1.41 23.34 8.98
N SER A 91 0.31 23.98 9.35
CA SER A 91 -1.03 23.55 8.94
C SER A 91 -1.79 24.67 8.24
N MET A 92 -2.59 24.32 7.24
CA MET A 92 -3.54 25.22 6.60
C MET A 92 -4.88 24.51 6.35
N LYS A 93 -5.96 25.29 6.28
CA LYS A 93 -7.28 24.78 5.89
C LYS A 93 -7.44 24.84 4.38
N ILE A 94 -7.94 23.77 3.79
CA ILE A 94 -8.15 23.60 2.36
C ILE A 94 -9.64 23.45 2.11
N THR A 95 -10.18 24.19 1.14
CA THR A 95 -11.52 23.96 0.59
C THR A 95 -11.54 22.69 -0.26
N THR A 96 -12.73 22.11 -0.45
CA THR A 96 -12.86 20.84 -1.19
C THR A 96 -13.41 21.02 -2.61
N ASP A 97 -13.33 22.25 -3.12
CA ASP A 97 -13.80 22.66 -4.45
C ASP A 97 -12.73 22.60 -5.55
N GLY A 98 -11.54 22.13 -5.21
CA GLY A 98 -10.39 22.04 -6.12
C GLY A 98 -9.54 23.33 -6.19
N THR A 99 -9.91 24.37 -5.45
CA THR A 99 -9.07 25.60 -5.35
C THR A 99 -7.72 25.23 -4.74
N GLU A 100 -6.64 25.70 -5.37
CA GLU A 100 -5.28 25.49 -4.86
C GLU A 100 -4.98 26.48 -3.74
N HIS A 101 -4.58 25.98 -2.59
CA HIS A 101 -4.12 26.76 -1.44
C HIS A 101 -2.59 26.66 -1.34
N ILE A 102 -1.93 27.78 -1.10
CA ILE A 102 -0.46 27.88 -1.11
C ILE A 102 0.06 28.11 0.30
N MET A 103 0.99 27.25 0.72
CA MET A 103 1.78 27.39 1.95
C MET A 103 3.18 27.87 1.56
N VAL A 104 3.48 29.16 1.77
CA VAL A 104 4.79 29.75 1.49
C VAL A 104 5.76 29.39 2.60
N MET A 105 6.93 28.84 2.26
CA MET A 105 7.87 28.30 3.27
C MET A 105 8.45 29.37 4.17
N ASP A 106 8.76 30.56 3.65
CA ASP A 106 9.32 31.66 4.43
C ASP A 106 8.33 32.27 5.44
N GLU A 107 7.04 32.01 5.28
CA GLU A 107 5.98 32.49 6.19
C GLU A 107 5.69 31.48 7.32
N GLN A 108 6.31 30.31 7.30
CA GLN A 108 6.04 29.26 8.27
C GLN A 108 6.96 29.36 9.50
N GLN A 109 6.52 28.73 10.59
CA GLN A 109 7.34 28.60 11.78
C GLN A 109 8.16 27.32 11.73
N TRP A 110 9.45 27.45 11.98
CA TRP A 110 10.40 26.33 11.92
C TRP A 110 11.07 26.13 13.28
N SER A 111 11.35 24.87 13.61
CA SER A 111 12.19 24.52 14.75
C SER A 111 13.64 24.35 14.30
N ASP A 112 14.56 24.77 15.16
CA ASP A 112 15.99 24.50 14.94
C ASP A 112 16.32 23.00 15.04
N SER A 113 15.41 22.20 15.64
CA SER A 113 15.53 20.76 15.74
C SER A 113 14.99 20.00 14.52
N ASP A 114 14.49 20.69 13.50
CA ASP A 114 13.99 20.01 12.29
C ASP A 114 15.13 19.33 11.51
N GLU A 115 15.06 18.02 11.35
CA GLU A 115 16.05 17.24 10.61
C GLU A 115 15.57 16.80 9.24
N THR A 116 14.37 16.22 9.16
CA THR A 116 13.85 15.67 7.90
C THR A 116 12.37 15.98 7.67
N PRO A 117 11.91 16.13 6.41
CA PRO A 117 10.49 16.09 6.11
C PRO A 117 9.90 14.78 6.60
N GLN A 118 8.72 14.81 7.23
CA GLN A 118 8.12 13.63 7.88
C GLN A 118 6.87 13.13 7.17
N GLU A 119 5.88 14.02 6.98
CA GLU A 119 4.60 13.61 6.43
C GLU A 119 3.81 14.76 5.81
N PHE A 120 2.94 14.44 4.86
CA PHE A 120 1.75 15.20 4.53
C PHE A 120 0.58 14.56 5.27
N LEU A 121 -0.03 15.28 6.20
CA LEU A 121 -1.19 14.80 6.94
C LEU A 121 -2.45 15.51 6.46
N PHE A 122 -3.45 14.73 6.08
CA PHE A 122 -4.78 15.23 5.78
C PHE A 122 -5.74 14.84 6.92
N GLU A 123 -6.36 15.84 7.54
CA GLU A 123 -7.39 15.63 8.56
C GLU A 123 -8.75 15.96 7.94
N LEU A 124 -9.54 14.92 7.71
CA LEU A 124 -10.88 15.00 7.17
C LEU A 124 -11.89 15.11 8.32
N VAL A 125 -13.09 15.62 8.03
CA VAL A 125 -14.10 15.86 9.08
C VAL A 125 -14.54 14.57 9.77
N LYS A 126 -14.65 13.47 9.01
CA LYS A 126 -15.08 12.18 9.53
C LYS A 126 -14.18 11.03 9.05
N PRO A 127 -14.10 9.94 9.83
CA PRO A 127 -13.26 8.79 9.49
C PRO A 127 -13.59 8.07 8.17
N LYS A 128 -14.71 8.32 7.54
CA LYS A 128 -15.07 7.66 6.27
C LYS A 128 -15.12 8.63 5.10
N ASP A 129 -14.81 9.88 5.33
CA ASP A 129 -14.77 10.88 4.27
C ASP A 129 -13.62 10.54 3.30
N ILE A 130 -13.85 10.77 2.01
CA ILE A 130 -12.89 10.52 0.93
C ILE A 130 -12.86 11.75 0.05
N ALA A 131 -11.66 12.14 -0.36
CA ALA A 131 -11.43 13.21 -1.33
C ALA A 131 -10.21 12.85 -2.21
N THR A 132 -10.03 13.54 -3.31
CA THR A 132 -8.78 13.50 -4.08
C THR A 132 -7.93 14.69 -3.70
N ALA A 133 -6.69 14.44 -3.28
CA ALA A 133 -5.74 15.47 -2.92
C ALA A 133 -4.61 15.54 -3.94
N THR A 134 -4.29 16.77 -4.36
CA THR A 134 -3.12 17.06 -5.20
C THR A 134 -2.15 17.93 -4.40
N VAL A 135 -0.88 17.50 -4.31
CA VAL A 135 0.20 18.25 -3.67
C VAL A 135 1.27 18.59 -4.71
N LYS A 136 1.64 19.86 -4.79
CA LYS A 136 2.69 20.38 -5.66
C LYS A 136 3.77 21.05 -4.83
N LEU A 137 5.02 20.82 -5.18
CA LEU A 137 6.14 21.61 -4.66
C LEU A 137 6.57 22.62 -5.72
N TYR A 138 6.51 23.90 -5.38
CA TYR A 138 7.05 24.99 -6.19
C TYR A 138 8.46 25.31 -5.71
N LEU A 139 9.40 25.27 -6.63
CA LEU A 139 10.82 25.42 -6.29
C LEU A 139 11.25 26.88 -6.30
N ASN A 140 12.27 27.19 -5.53
CA ASN A 140 12.94 28.50 -5.57
C ASN A 140 13.65 28.70 -6.91
N ASP A 141 13.92 29.96 -7.24
CA ASP A 141 14.66 30.37 -8.44
C ASP A 141 16.02 29.63 -8.52
N GLY A 142 16.38 29.22 -9.74
CA GLY A 142 17.63 28.50 -10.01
C GLY A 142 17.51 26.98 -9.96
N TYR A 143 16.35 26.43 -9.58
CA TYR A 143 16.07 24.99 -9.65
C TYR A 143 15.02 24.72 -10.73
N THR A 144 15.29 23.73 -11.56
CA THR A 144 14.37 23.27 -12.61
C THR A 144 14.16 21.78 -12.51
N VAL A 145 12.96 21.32 -12.80
CA VAL A 145 12.59 19.91 -12.82
C VAL A 145 11.89 19.58 -14.14
N PRO A 146 11.94 18.31 -14.58
CA PRO A 146 11.23 17.89 -15.77
C PRO A 146 9.73 18.17 -15.69
N GLU A 147 9.12 18.50 -16.80
CA GLU A 147 7.68 18.43 -16.96
C GLU A 147 7.30 16.98 -17.23
N VAL A 148 6.34 16.46 -16.49
CA VAL A 148 5.91 15.05 -16.58
C VAL A 148 4.48 15.02 -17.08
N ASP A 149 4.29 14.43 -18.25
CA ASP A 149 2.97 14.24 -18.83
C ASP A 149 2.10 13.31 -17.95
N PRO A 150 0.77 13.53 -17.92
CA PRO A 150 -0.16 12.61 -17.27
C PRO A 150 -0.10 11.20 -17.90
N ASP A 151 -0.19 10.17 -17.07
CA ASP A 151 -0.33 8.81 -17.58
C ASP A 151 -1.71 8.61 -18.23
N PRO A 152 -1.79 7.85 -19.32
CA PRO A 152 -3.08 7.43 -19.86
C PRO A 152 -3.78 6.51 -18.85
N PRO A 153 -5.14 6.47 -18.86
CA PRO A 153 -5.88 5.54 -17.99
C PRO A 153 -5.45 4.09 -18.21
N VAL A 154 -5.41 3.30 -17.13
CA VAL A 154 -5.11 1.86 -17.21
C VAL A 154 -6.26 1.14 -17.90
N ALA A 155 -5.96 0.43 -18.97
CA ALA A 155 -6.95 -0.38 -19.73
C ALA A 155 -6.94 -1.83 -19.18
N PHE A 156 -7.77 -2.11 -18.19
CA PHE A 156 -7.82 -3.38 -17.47
C PHE A 156 -8.36 -4.56 -18.29
N ASP A 157 -9.08 -4.30 -19.36
CA ASP A 157 -9.75 -5.29 -20.24
C ASP A 157 -8.92 -5.70 -21.46
N THR A 158 -7.67 -5.27 -21.54
CA THR A 158 -6.79 -5.57 -22.68
C THR A 158 -6.05 -6.90 -22.53
N PRO A 159 -5.72 -7.59 -23.65
CA PRO A 159 -4.85 -8.77 -23.61
C PRO A 159 -3.50 -8.51 -22.94
N ALA A 160 -2.90 -7.33 -23.16
CA ALA A 160 -1.63 -6.94 -22.55
C ALA A 160 -1.71 -6.87 -21.03
N TYR A 161 -2.82 -6.38 -20.46
CA TYR A 161 -3.06 -6.40 -19.01
C TYR A 161 -3.20 -7.85 -18.52
N GLY A 162 -3.95 -8.70 -19.23
CA GLY A 162 -4.08 -10.12 -18.92
C GLY A 162 -2.73 -10.86 -18.92
N GLU A 163 -1.86 -10.58 -19.90
CA GLU A 163 -0.50 -11.14 -19.96
C GLU A 163 0.38 -10.65 -18.80
N MET A 164 0.26 -9.39 -18.42
CA MET A 164 0.94 -8.86 -17.23
C MET A 164 0.52 -9.61 -15.99
N ILE A 165 -0.77 -9.76 -15.75
CA ILE A 165 -1.29 -10.51 -14.59
C ILE A 165 -0.83 -11.97 -14.63
N ALA A 166 -0.85 -12.63 -15.76
CA ALA A 166 -0.43 -14.04 -15.89
C ALA A 166 1.02 -14.26 -15.45
N ARG A 167 1.91 -13.27 -15.63
CA ARG A 167 3.30 -13.33 -15.16
C ARG A 167 3.42 -13.38 -13.63
N SER A 168 2.41 -12.96 -12.88
CA SER A 168 2.44 -13.07 -11.42
C SER A 168 2.34 -14.51 -10.91
N CYS A 169 1.91 -15.45 -11.71
CA CYS A 169 1.82 -16.85 -11.31
C CYS A 169 3.23 -17.49 -11.23
N LEU A 170 3.84 -17.42 -10.06
CA LEU A 170 5.17 -18.01 -9.83
C LEU A 170 5.10 -19.55 -9.75
N SER A 171 4.04 -20.09 -9.14
CA SER A 171 3.80 -21.52 -9.03
C SER A 171 2.32 -21.81 -8.83
N THR A 172 1.79 -22.80 -9.54
CA THR A 172 0.46 -23.34 -9.25
C THR A 172 0.47 -24.30 -8.07
N GLY A 173 1.63 -24.81 -7.69
CA GLY A 173 1.82 -25.76 -6.62
C GLY A 173 0.91 -26.99 -6.71
N ASN A 174 0.75 -27.68 -5.58
CA ASN A 174 -0.28 -28.70 -5.41
C ASN A 174 -1.61 -28.03 -5.06
N ASN A 175 -2.47 -27.86 -6.04
CA ASN A 175 -3.72 -27.12 -5.91
C ASN A 175 -4.91 -27.94 -5.41
N ILE A 176 -4.68 -29.14 -4.87
CA ILE A 176 -5.77 -30.03 -4.41
C ILE A 176 -6.62 -29.38 -3.30
N ARG A 177 -5.96 -28.67 -2.36
CA ARG A 177 -6.66 -27.94 -1.28
C ARG A 177 -7.47 -26.77 -1.82
N ILE A 178 -6.92 -26.00 -2.78
CA ILE A 178 -7.66 -24.92 -3.46
C ILE A 178 -8.87 -25.48 -4.21
N LYS A 179 -8.72 -26.58 -4.95
CA LYS A 179 -9.85 -27.22 -5.65
C LYS A 179 -10.96 -27.64 -4.68
N ARG A 180 -10.59 -28.16 -3.51
CA ARG A 180 -11.55 -28.48 -2.44
C ARG A 180 -12.33 -27.23 -2.00
N VAL A 181 -11.63 -26.14 -1.72
CA VAL A 181 -12.26 -24.85 -1.35
C VAL A 181 -13.19 -24.35 -2.45
N LEU A 182 -12.73 -24.34 -3.70
CA LEU A 182 -13.56 -23.94 -4.84
C LEU A 182 -14.81 -24.81 -5.00
N GLN A 183 -14.72 -26.12 -4.69
CA GLN A 183 -15.89 -27.00 -4.70
C GLN A 183 -16.86 -26.66 -3.57
N GLN A 184 -16.35 -26.42 -2.35
CA GLN A 184 -17.18 -25.96 -1.22
C GLN A 184 -17.97 -24.70 -1.55
N LEU A 185 -17.28 -23.70 -2.16
CA LEU A 185 -17.90 -22.45 -2.60
C LEU A 185 -19.02 -22.69 -3.60
N ARG A 186 -18.80 -23.52 -4.64
CA ARG A 186 -19.82 -23.86 -5.65
C ARG A 186 -21.00 -24.62 -5.06
N ASP A 187 -20.74 -25.45 -4.06
CA ASP A 187 -21.79 -26.22 -3.35
C ASP A 187 -22.57 -25.35 -2.35
N GLY A 188 -22.26 -24.08 -2.18
CA GLY A 188 -22.91 -23.20 -1.20
C GLY A 188 -22.61 -23.59 0.25
N LYS A 189 -21.49 -24.26 0.52
CA LYS A 189 -21.10 -24.66 1.87
C LYS A 189 -20.45 -23.51 2.63
N PRO A 190 -20.67 -23.41 3.95
CA PRO A 190 -19.94 -22.45 4.77
C PRO A 190 -18.43 -22.54 4.55
N THR A 191 -17.83 -21.45 4.13
CA THR A 191 -16.41 -21.39 3.77
C THR A 191 -15.78 -20.14 4.37
N THR A 192 -14.57 -20.25 4.93
CA THR A 192 -13.84 -19.12 5.50
C THR A 192 -12.59 -18.82 4.69
N ILE A 193 -12.50 -17.59 4.18
CA ILE A 193 -11.32 -17.08 3.46
C ILE A 193 -10.65 -16.02 4.33
N ALA A 194 -9.38 -16.24 4.64
CA ALA A 194 -8.59 -15.37 5.50
C ALA A 194 -7.39 -14.77 4.75
N PHE A 195 -7.02 -13.55 5.14
CA PHE A 195 -5.85 -12.84 4.65
C PHE A 195 -4.99 -12.42 5.84
N LEU A 196 -3.76 -12.89 5.87
CA LEU A 196 -2.79 -12.64 6.94
C LEU A 196 -1.56 -11.96 6.37
N GLY A 197 -1.22 -10.77 6.88
CA GLY A 197 -0.07 -10.04 6.33
C GLY A 197 0.22 -8.72 7.04
N GLY A 198 1.03 -7.92 6.37
CA GLY A 198 1.47 -6.60 6.82
C GLY A 198 0.50 -5.46 6.47
N SER A 199 1.07 -4.28 6.18
CA SER A 199 0.32 -3.06 5.83
C SER A 199 -0.45 -3.19 4.51
N ILE A 200 0.07 -3.92 3.54
CA ILE A 200 -0.59 -4.15 2.25
C ILE A 200 -1.88 -4.97 2.46
N THR A 201 -1.82 -5.99 3.30
CA THR A 201 -3.01 -6.76 3.72
C THR A 201 -3.96 -5.93 4.58
N GLN A 202 -3.45 -5.03 5.43
CA GLN A 202 -4.26 -4.07 6.17
C GLN A 202 -5.05 -3.14 5.24
N GLY A 203 -4.48 -2.81 4.08
CA GLY A 203 -5.08 -1.95 3.06
C GLY A 203 -4.48 -0.55 3.04
N ALA A 204 -3.24 -0.38 3.51
CA ALA A 204 -2.52 0.87 3.34
C ALA A 204 -2.36 1.19 1.84
N GLY A 205 -2.58 2.46 1.46
CA GLY A 205 -2.60 2.90 0.07
C GLY A 205 -3.95 2.74 -0.64
N ALA A 206 -4.80 1.82 -0.21
CA ALA A 206 -6.15 1.66 -0.74
C ALA A 206 -7.13 2.62 -0.05
N VAL A 207 -7.96 3.31 -0.80
CA VAL A 207 -8.94 4.29 -0.26
C VAL A 207 -10.34 4.05 -0.83
N PRO A 208 -11.33 3.74 0.02
CA PRO A 208 -11.25 3.38 1.44
C PRO A 208 -10.62 2.00 1.66
N SER A 209 -9.79 1.89 2.69
CA SER A 209 -8.95 0.70 2.91
C SER A 209 -9.70 -0.60 3.16
N GLN A 210 -10.94 -0.52 3.65
CA GLN A 210 -11.75 -1.71 3.93
C GLN A 210 -12.40 -2.29 2.66
N GLU A 211 -12.72 -1.44 1.70
CA GLU A 211 -13.44 -1.78 0.47
C GLU A 211 -12.49 -1.96 -0.73
N MET A 212 -11.39 -1.20 -0.79
CA MET A 212 -10.53 -1.13 -1.97
C MET A 212 -9.24 -1.94 -1.85
N CYS A 213 -8.88 -2.44 -0.65
CA CYS A 213 -7.68 -3.25 -0.49
C CYS A 213 -7.75 -4.57 -1.29
N TYR A 214 -6.57 -5.07 -1.70
CA TYR A 214 -6.49 -6.31 -2.47
C TYR A 214 -7.21 -7.49 -1.82
N ALA A 215 -7.14 -7.59 -0.48
CA ALA A 215 -7.77 -8.67 0.26
C ALA A 215 -9.29 -8.68 0.07
N ARG A 216 -9.91 -7.49 0.15
CA ARG A 216 -11.36 -7.33 -0.09
C ARG A 216 -11.73 -7.61 -1.55
N LYS A 217 -10.96 -7.04 -2.50
CA LYS A 217 -11.21 -7.25 -3.94
C LYS A 217 -11.02 -8.70 -4.36
N THR A 218 -10.01 -9.38 -3.82
CA THR A 218 -9.80 -10.82 -4.07
C THR A 218 -10.96 -11.65 -3.50
N TYR A 219 -11.40 -11.36 -2.27
CA TYR A 219 -12.56 -12.01 -1.67
C TYR A 219 -13.83 -11.83 -2.51
N GLU A 220 -14.13 -10.60 -2.92
CA GLU A 220 -15.29 -10.27 -3.76
C GLU A 220 -15.24 -11.01 -5.10
N ALA A 221 -14.09 -11.01 -5.78
CA ALA A 221 -13.90 -11.71 -7.04
C ALA A 221 -14.05 -13.23 -6.92
N ILE A 222 -13.59 -13.82 -5.80
CA ILE A 222 -13.79 -15.25 -5.51
C ILE A 222 -15.28 -15.54 -5.30
N CYS A 223 -15.97 -14.74 -4.49
CA CYS A 223 -17.39 -14.91 -4.23
C CYS A 223 -18.22 -14.77 -5.50
N GLU A 224 -17.99 -13.73 -6.29
CA GLU A 224 -18.69 -13.48 -7.55
C GLU A 224 -18.53 -14.64 -8.54
N ARG A 225 -17.31 -15.18 -8.63
CA ARG A 225 -16.97 -16.19 -9.64
C ARG A 225 -17.36 -17.61 -9.24
N TYR A 226 -17.33 -17.94 -7.95
CA TYR A 226 -17.38 -19.33 -7.49
C TYR A 226 -18.53 -19.65 -6.55
N THR A 227 -19.37 -18.69 -6.15
CA THR A 227 -20.50 -18.96 -5.28
C THR A 227 -21.84 -18.72 -5.99
N PRO A 228 -22.89 -19.50 -5.64
CA PRO A 228 -24.23 -19.33 -6.24
C PRO A 228 -25.00 -18.10 -5.69
N ASP A 229 -24.54 -17.52 -4.58
CA ASP A 229 -25.25 -16.52 -3.77
C ASP A 229 -24.38 -15.28 -3.48
N HIS A 230 -23.39 -14.99 -4.34
CA HIS A 230 -22.44 -13.87 -4.19
C HIS A 230 -21.73 -13.84 -2.84
N GLY A 231 -21.50 -15.02 -2.23
CA GLY A 231 -20.73 -15.17 -1.01
C GLY A 231 -21.51 -15.04 0.29
N ALA A 232 -22.83 -15.15 0.28
CA ALA A 232 -23.66 -15.06 1.51
C ALA A 232 -23.27 -16.09 2.57
N HIS A 233 -22.73 -17.26 2.17
CA HIS A 233 -22.22 -18.32 3.05
C HIS A 233 -20.70 -18.25 3.29
N VAL A 234 -20.01 -17.21 2.79
CA VAL A 234 -18.55 -17.08 2.87
C VAL A 234 -18.16 -16.08 3.94
N ARG A 235 -17.33 -16.52 4.90
CA ARG A 235 -16.76 -15.62 5.91
C ARG A 235 -15.46 -15.01 5.41
N TYR A 236 -15.38 -13.70 5.52
CA TYR A 236 -14.17 -12.91 5.25
C TYR A 236 -13.41 -12.59 6.54
N ILE A 237 -12.10 -12.86 6.58
CA ILE A 237 -11.21 -12.46 7.67
C ILE A 237 -10.03 -11.70 7.06
N LYS A 238 -9.82 -10.45 7.51
CA LYS A 238 -8.67 -9.64 7.16
C LYS A 238 -7.84 -9.36 8.40
N ALA A 239 -6.66 -9.94 8.48
CA ALA A 239 -5.72 -9.84 9.59
C ALA A 239 -4.39 -9.22 9.12
N GLY A 240 -4.47 -7.99 8.57
CA GLY A 240 -3.30 -7.17 8.22
C GLY A 240 -2.95 -6.21 9.36
N VAL A 241 -1.67 -6.11 9.72
CA VAL A 241 -1.14 -5.14 10.69
C VAL A 241 0.12 -4.48 10.11
N GLY A 242 0.06 -3.16 9.95
CA GLY A 242 1.12 -2.38 9.31
C GLY A 242 2.50 -2.52 9.98
N GLY A 243 3.56 -2.62 9.16
CA GLY A 243 4.93 -2.69 9.64
C GLY A 243 5.31 -3.98 10.37
N THR A 244 4.52 -5.05 10.28
CA THR A 244 4.75 -6.26 11.06
C THR A 244 5.21 -7.44 10.20
N PRO A 245 6.24 -8.20 10.67
CA PRO A 245 6.73 -9.39 10.00
C PRO A 245 5.89 -10.64 10.34
N CYS A 246 6.21 -11.76 9.68
CA CYS A 246 5.53 -13.05 9.88
C CYS A 246 5.63 -13.59 11.31
N GLN A 247 6.69 -13.24 12.08
CA GLN A 247 6.81 -13.59 13.49
C GLN A 247 5.61 -13.10 14.30
N LEU A 248 5.21 -11.84 14.10
CA LEU A 248 3.99 -11.33 14.74
C LEU A 248 2.74 -12.00 14.16
N GLY A 249 2.76 -12.38 12.87
CA GLY A 249 1.71 -13.18 12.25
C GLY A 249 1.47 -14.50 12.99
N ILE A 250 2.53 -15.21 13.38
CA ILE A 250 2.45 -16.46 14.16
C ILE A 250 1.81 -16.21 15.53
N ILE A 251 2.28 -15.18 16.25
CA ILE A 251 1.83 -14.86 17.62
C ILE A 251 0.33 -14.53 17.64
N ARG A 252 -0.12 -13.75 16.68
CA ARG A 252 -1.52 -13.28 16.62
C ARG A 252 -2.46 -14.20 15.83
N TYR A 253 -1.96 -15.29 15.24
CA TYR A 253 -2.72 -16.20 14.39
C TYR A 253 -4.00 -16.71 15.08
N ASP A 254 -3.85 -17.21 16.31
CA ASP A 254 -4.97 -17.80 17.05
C ASP A 254 -6.05 -16.76 17.33
N ARG A 255 -5.67 -15.57 17.80
CA ARG A 255 -6.61 -14.47 18.06
C ARG A 255 -7.24 -13.92 16.78
N ASP A 256 -6.45 -13.64 15.75
CA ASP A 256 -6.90 -12.84 14.60
C ASP A 256 -7.53 -13.71 13.49
N ILE A 257 -7.07 -14.94 13.32
CA ILE A 257 -7.53 -15.85 12.27
C ILE A 257 -8.51 -16.88 12.82
N THR A 258 -8.10 -17.70 13.81
CA THR A 258 -8.95 -18.79 14.29
C THR A 258 -9.93 -18.37 15.38
N ARG A 259 -9.84 -17.11 15.88
CA ARG A 259 -10.68 -16.63 16.98
C ARG A 259 -10.64 -17.57 18.18
N ASP A 260 -9.42 -17.92 18.58
CA ASP A 260 -9.13 -18.86 19.67
C ASP A 260 -9.81 -20.23 19.48
N GLY A 261 -9.81 -20.72 18.23
CA GLY A 261 -10.38 -21.99 17.85
C GLY A 261 -11.86 -21.99 17.45
N ALA A 262 -12.52 -20.82 17.53
CA ALA A 262 -13.94 -20.68 17.14
C ALA A 262 -14.16 -20.70 15.62
N VAL A 263 -13.11 -20.48 14.83
CA VAL A 263 -13.16 -20.45 13.37
C VAL A 263 -12.06 -21.31 12.79
N GLN A 264 -12.41 -22.10 11.77
CA GLN A 264 -11.43 -22.84 10.97
C GLN A 264 -11.41 -22.25 9.56
N PRO A 265 -10.32 -21.59 9.15
CA PRO A 265 -10.20 -21.07 7.79
C PRO A 265 -10.02 -22.22 6.80
N ASP A 266 -10.62 -22.10 5.61
CA ASP A 266 -10.48 -23.07 4.51
C ASP A 266 -9.40 -22.62 3.52
N LEU A 267 -9.24 -21.31 3.31
CA LEU A 267 -8.22 -20.69 2.48
C LEU A 267 -7.56 -19.54 3.24
N ILE A 268 -6.24 -19.52 3.24
CA ILE A 268 -5.45 -18.42 3.82
C ILE A 268 -4.48 -17.89 2.78
N ILE A 269 -4.54 -16.59 2.50
CA ILE A 269 -3.52 -15.86 1.73
C ILE A 269 -2.55 -15.24 2.72
N VAL A 270 -1.24 -15.57 2.57
CA VAL A 270 -0.14 -15.10 3.44
C VAL A 270 0.72 -14.12 2.68
N GLU A 271 0.85 -12.88 3.21
CA GLU A 271 1.57 -11.76 2.58
C GLU A 271 2.52 -11.09 3.57
N PHE A 272 3.83 -11.43 3.51
CA PHE A 272 4.89 -10.82 4.31
C PHE A 272 6.19 -10.60 3.52
N ALA A 273 6.15 -10.76 2.20
CA ALA A 273 7.33 -10.74 1.35
C ALA A 273 8.07 -9.40 1.27
N VAL A 274 7.53 -8.36 1.86
CA VAL A 274 8.18 -7.04 1.99
C VAL A 274 8.42 -6.64 3.45
N ASN A 275 7.91 -7.41 4.42
CA ASN A 275 8.05 -7.13 5.84
C ASN A 275 9.10 -8.00 6.55
N ASP A 276 9.45 -9.15 5.95
CA ASP A 276 10.35 -10.16 6.55
C ASP A 276 11.85 -9.88 6.26
N GLU A 277 12.22 -8.66 5.85
CA GLU A 277 13.63 -8.35 5.55
C GLU A 277 14.54 -8.58 6.75
N ALA A 278 14.13 -8.12 7.93
CA ALA A 278 14.85 -8.24 9.18
C ALA A 278 14.72 -9.63 9.85
N ASP A 279 14.09 -10.61 9.20
CA ASP A 279 13.99 -11.97 9.72
C ASP A 279 15.37 -12.65 9.75
N GLU A 280 15.95 -12.73 10.95
CA GLU A 280 17.25 -13.38 11.21
C GLU A 280 17.24 -14.87 10.89
N THR A 281 16.07 -15.49 10.90
CA THR A 281 15.90 -16.94 10.64
C THR A 281 15.93 -17.28 9.15
N LYS A 282 16.04 -16.27 8.27
CA LYS A 282 16.12 -16.42 6.82
C LYS A 282 14.96 -17.20 6.19
N GLY A 283 13.76 -17.03 6.77
CA GLY A 283 12.52 -17.63 6.29
C GLY A 283 11.98 -18.79 7.13
N LEU A 284 12.73 -19.31 8.13
CA LEU A 284 12.22 -20.38 9.00
C LEU A 284 10.96 -19.97 9.75
N MET A 285 10.84 -18.71 10.15
CA MET A 285 9.61 -18.22 10.80
C MET A 285 8.43 -18.23 9.83
N HIS A 286 8.65 -17.88 8.56
CA HIS A 286 7.61 -17.97 7.53
C HIS A 286 7.16 -19.45 7.31
N GLU A 287 8.11 -20.37 7.24
CA GLU A 287 7.82 -21.82 7.17
C GLU A 287 7.07 -22.29 8.41
N SER A 288 7.46 -21.84 9.60
CA SER A 288 6.78 -22.17 10.86
C SER A 288 5.32 -21.67 10.88
N LEU A 289 5.06 -20.49 10.29
CA LEU A 289 3.69 -19.98 10.11
C LEU A 289 2.87 -20.94 9.24
N ILE A 290 3.42 -21.39 8.11
CA ILE A 290 2.73 -22.34 7.21
C ILE A 290 2.44 -23.66 7.94
N GLN A 291 3.42 -24.18 8.69
CA GLN A 291 3.23 -25.41 9.49
C GLN A 291 2.15 -25.23 10.57
N LYS A 292 2.13 -24.07 11.25
CA LYS A 292 1.08 -23.73 12.21
C LYS A 292 -0.30 -23.72 11.55
N ILE A 293 -0.43 -23.13 10.37
CA ILE A 293 -1.67 -23.13 9.60
C ILE A 293 -2.12 -24.58 9.29
N TRP A 294 -1.20 -25.42 8.85
CA TRP A 294 -1.50 -26.82 8.49
C TRP A 294 -1.67 -27.77 9.66
N SER A 295 -1.36 -27.35 10.88
CA SER A 295 -1.70 -28.14 12.08
C SER A 295 -3.21 -28.19 12.35
N ALA A 296 -4.01 -27.38 11.67
CA ALA A 296 -5.45 -27.42 11.75
C ALA A 296 -6.02 -28.71 11.11
N PRO A 297 -7.03 -29.36 11.73
CA PRO A 297 -7.57 -30.63 11.25
C PRO A 297 -8.14 -30.62 9.83
N ASN A 298 -8.59 -29.45 9.35
CA ASN A 298 -9.13 -29.29 8.01
C ASN A 298 -8.06 -29.01 6.94
N GLU A 299 -6.78 -28.93 7.33
CA GLU A 299 -5.64 -28.67 6.43
C GLU A 299 -5.95 -27.58 5.40
N PRO A 300 -6.06 -26.31 5.79
CA PRO A 300 -6.49 -25.23 4.91
C PRO A 300 -5.58 -25.05 3.68
N ALA A 301 -6.15 -24.56 2.60
CA ALA A 301 -5.36 -24.12 1.46
C ALA A 301 -4.54 -22.87 1.85
N VAL A 302 -3.27 -22.82 1.45
CA VAL A 302 -2.39 -21.68 1.65
C VAL A 302 -1.92 -21.18 0.30
N VAL A 303 -2.00 -19.87 0.09
CA VAL A 303 -1.39 -19.17 -1.06
C VAL A 303 -0.37 -18.17 -0.53
N MET A 304 0.86 -18.24 -1.00
CA MET A 304 1.86 -17.21 -0.71
C MET A 304 1.74 -16.07 -1.72
N LEU A 305 1.56 -14.86 -1.21
CA LEU A 305 1.52 -13.64 -2.02
C LEU A 305 2.79 -12.83 -1.76
N PHE A 306 3.53 -12.57 -2.81
CA PHE A 306 4.74 -11.74 -2.79
C PHE A 306 4.42 -10.38 -3.39
N SER A 307 4.16 -9.40 -2.51
CA SER A 307 4.01 -7.99 -2.86
C SER A 307 5.35 -7.40 -3.31
N VAL A 308 5.35 -6.15 -3.77
CA VAL A 308 6.54 -5.48 -4.29
C VAL A 308 6.61 -4.05 -3.77
N PHE A 309 7.83 -3.53 -3.53
CA PHE A 309 8.09 -2.12 -3.25
C PHE A 309 8.44 -1.34 -4.52
N ALA A 310 8.34 -0.02 -4.47
CA ALA A 310 8.55 0.85 -5.61
C ALA A 310 9.99 0.82 -6.20
N ASN A 311 10.94 0.27 -5.47
CA ASN A 311 12.31 0.03 -5.91
C ASN A 311 12.51 -1.33 -6.61
N ASP A 312 11.43 -1.99 -7.08
CA ASP A 312 11.45 -3.32 -7.72
C ASP A 312 12.02 -4.42 -6.80
N TRP A 313 11.67 -4.38 -5.51
CA TRP A 313 12.21 -5.29 -4.51
C TRP A 313 11.12 -6.05 -3.76
N ASN A 314 11.38 -7.33 -3.50
CA ASN A 314 10.71 -8.15 -2.50
C ASN A 314 11.61 -9.34 -2.10
N LEU A 315 11.13 -10.19 -1.19
CA LEU A 315 11.85 -11.35 -0.67
C LEU A 315 11.51 -12.66 -1.40
N LYS A 316 11.10 -12.62 -2.67
CA LYS A 316 10.78 -13.82 -3.45
C LYS A 316 11.89 -14.87 -3.35
N ASP A 317 13.15 -14.47 -3.57
CA ASP A 317 14.27 -15.41 -3.62
C ASP A 317 14.53 -16.12 -2.27
N ARG A 318 14.17 -15.48 -1.15
CA ARG A 318 14.24 -16.07 0.19
C ARG A 318 13.06 -16.99 0.49
N LEU A 319 11.85 -16.61 0.09
CA LEU A 319 10.62 -17.26 0.52
C LEU A 319 10.08 -18.29 -0.48
N ALA A 320 10.34 -18.14 -1.78
CA ALA A 320 9.87 -19.09 -2.79
C ALA A 320 10.40 -20.52 -2.59
N PRO A 321 11.65 -20.75 -2.12
CA PRO A 321 12.12 -22.12 -1.79
C PRO A 321 11.23 -22.82 -0.76
N ILE A 322 10.62 -22.11 0.18
CA ILE A 322 9.65 -22.66 1.14
C ILE A 322 8.40 -23.11 0.40
N GLY A 323 7.86 -22.23 -0.46
CA GLY A 323 6.69 -22.53 -1.27
C GLY A 323 6.90 -23.74 -2.19
N TRP A 324 8.06 -23.86 -2.82
CA TRP A 324 8.39 -25.05 -3.64
C TRP A 324 8.51 -26.33 -2.83
N ARG A 325 9.17 -26.27 -1.65
CA ARG A 325 9.30 -27.44 -0.74
C ARG A 325 7.95 -27.98 -0.30
N HIS A 326 7.02 -27.08 -0.04
CA HIS A 326 5.67 -27.42 0.43
C HIS A 326 4.63 -27.46 -0.69
N GLU A 327 5.08 -27.41 -1.95
CA GLU A 327 4.21 -27.41 -3.14
C GLU A 327 3.06 -26.37 -3.06
N LEU A 328 3.37 -25.16 -2.54
CA LEU A 328 2.36 -24.11 -2.39
C LEU A 328 2.12 -23.36 -3.69
N PRO A 329 0.88 -22.97 -3.96
CA PRO A 329 0.59 -21.92 -4.93
C PRO A 329 1.22 -20.60 -4.50
N MET A 330 1.89 -19.92 -5.44
CA MET A 330 2.60 -18.68 -5.19
C MET A 330 2.26 -17.64 -6.26
N VAL A 331 1.96 -16.43 -5.82
CA VAL A 331 1.72 -15.26 -6.66
C VAL A 331 2.83 -14.24 -6.37
N ASN A 332 3.58 -13.83 -7.39
CA ASN A 332 4.62 -12.82 -7.29
C ASN A 332 4.27 -11.58 -8.10
N VAL A 333 3.84 -10.53 -7.43
CA VAL A 333 3.44 -9.27 -8.05
C VAL A 333 4.61 -8.57 -8.75
N LEU A 334 5.83 -8.70 -8.22
CA LEU A 334 7.03 -8.13 -8.82
C LEU A 334 7.21 -8.58 -10.28
N ASP A 335 7.03 -9.88 -10.58
CA ASP A 335 7.20 -10.41 -11.93
C ASP A 335 6.14 -9.89 -12.92
N ALA A 336 4.98 -9.47 -12.42
CA ALA A 336 3.95 -8.83 -13.24
C ALA A 336 4.27 -7.37 -13.53
N VAL A 337 4.49 -6.56 -12.49
CA VAL A 337 4.46 -5.09 -12.61
C VAL A 337 5.83 -4.48 -12.88
N SER A 338 6.94 -5.02 -12.34
CA SER A 338 8.26 -4.42 -12.51
C SER A 338 8.72 -4.36 -13.97
N PRO A 339 8.42 -5.36 -14.85
CA PRO A 339 8.71 -5.21 -16.27
C PRO A 339 7.98 -4.03 -16.91
N GLN A 340 6.79 -3.67 -16.44
CA GLN A 340 6.03 -2.52 -16.93
C GLN A 340 6.70 -1.19 -16.61
N PHE A 341 7.31 -1.09 -15.43
CA PHE A 341 7.96 0.12 -14.95
C PHE A 341 9.26 0.48 -15.68
N ARG A 342 9.86 -0.50 -16.37
CA ARG A 342 11.12 -0.35 -17.14
C ARG A 342 10.89 0.04 -18.59
N VAL A 343 9.67 -0.11 -19.08
CA VAL A 343 9.27 0.29 -20.44
C VAL A 343 8.68 1.69 -20.35
N GLY A 344 9.20 2.61 -21.16
CA GLY A 344 8.69 4.00 -21.20
C GLY A 344 7.19 4.04 -21.52
N VAL A 345 6.54 5.09 -20.98
CA VAL A 345 5.12 5.35 -21.27
C VAL A 345 4.91 5.44 -22.79
N GLY A 346 4.00 4.63 -23.31
CA GLY A 346 3.51 4.78 -24.69
C GLY A 346 3.65 3.55 -25.60
N GLU A 347 4.63 2.65 -25.42
CA GLU A 347 4.83 1.59 -26.42
C GLU A 347 4.36 0.20 -25.99
N ARG A 348 4.43 -0.18 -24.71
CA ARG A 348 4.02 -1.51 -24.20
C ARG A 348 3.68 -1.56 -22.73
N SER A 349 3.80 -0.46 -21.98
CA SER A 349 3.45 -0.43 -20.57
C SER A 349 1.94 -0.31 -20.41
N VAL A 350 1.34 -1.23 -19.68
CA VAL A 350 -0.09 -1.20 -19.36
C VAL A 350 -0.38 -0.47 -18.05
N ILE A 351 0.64 -0.29 -17.22
CA ILE A 351 0.56 0.44 -15.95
C ILE A 351 1.93 1.05 -15.61
N THR A 352 1.96 2.30 -15.19
CA THR A 352 3.17 2.96 -14.75
C THR A 352 3.41 2.75 -13.26
N ARG A 353 4.64 3.01 -12.80
CA ARG A 353 4.99 2.91 -11.38
C ARG A 353 4.12 3.82 -10.52
N ARG A 354 3.93 5.08 -10.92
CA ARG A 354 3.10 6.05 -10.20
C ARG A 354 1.60 5.73 -10.22
N GLN A 355 1.11 4.98 -11.22
CA GLN A 355 -0.26 4.48 -11.23
C GLN A 355 -0.43 3.31 -10.27
N TYR A 356 0.56 2.41 -10.23
CA TYR A 356 0.50 1.23 -9.38
C TYR A 356 0.70 1.56 -7.90
N PHE A 357 1.65 2.42 -7.55
CA PHE A 357 1.97 2.73 -6.17
C PHE A 357 1.22 3.96 -5.68
N TYR A 358 0.61 3.83 -4.49
CA TYR A 358 0.09 4.95 -3.72
C TYR A 358 1.24 5.78 -3.13
N ASP A 359 2.15 5.10 -2.44
CA ASP A 359 3.42 5.59 -1.92
C ASP A 359 4.56 4.64 -2.33
N VAL A 360 5.73 4.72 -1.71
CA VAL A 360 6.88 3.88 -2.08
C VAL A 360 6.77 2.42 -1.63
N PHE A 361 5.77 2.07 -0.83
CA PHE A 361 5.57 0.74 -0.25
C PHE A 361 4.22 0.12 -0.61
N HIS A 362 3.20 0.94 -0.82
CA HIS A 362 1.83 0.46 -0.90
C HIS A 362 1.23 0.64 -2.30
N PRO A 363 0.56 -0.38 -2.84
CA PRO A 363 -0.20 -0.24 -4.09
C PRO A 363 -1.42 0.68 -3.90
N SER A 364 -1.84 1.29 -5.03
CA SER A 364 -3.04 2.14 -5.11
C SER A 364 -4.32 1.33 -5.08
#